data_3db56cc5c6f1c4655b387b019a4ca4a5
#
_entry.id   3db56cc5c6f1c4655b387b019a4ca4a5
#
_cell.length_a   1.000
_cell.length_b   1.000
_cell.length_c   1.000
_cell.angle_alpha   90.00
_cell.angle_beta   90.00
_cell.angle_gamma   90.00
#
_symmetry.space_group_name_H-M   'P 1'
#
loop_
_entity.id
_entity.type
_entity.pdbx_description
1 polymer ?
#
loop_
_entity_poly.entity_id
_entity_poly.type
_entity_poly.pdbx_seq_one_letter_code
_entity_poly.pdbx_strand_id
1 'polypeptide(L)'
;MEPFHDFDLSDFWEPCDYADEEYVGEPMAEAEVDRVERELGFKMPGSYLALLRNQNGGIARKSCYRMSERTSWAEDHIAITGIYGVDRKMDCSLCGVVGSKFWMEEWGYPAVGVYFADCPSAGHDMICLDYRECGPDGEPSVVHVDQESDFKITFIAKDFETFIRGLEPEDAFDDEA
;
A
#
# COMPACT_ATOMS: atom_id res chain seq x y z
N MET A 1 2.96 0.83 -22.28
CA MET A 1 1.67 1.49 -21.98
C MET A 1 1.77 2.23 -20.66
N GLU A 2 1.30 3.45 -20.59
CA GLU A 2 1.37 4.23 -19.36
C GLU A 2 0.46 3.64 -18.29
N PRO A 3 0.93 3.54 -17.02
CA PRO A 3 0.08 3.09 -15.92
C PRO A 3 -1.17 3.95 -15.77
N PHE A 4 -2.30 3.31 -15.50
CA PHE A 4 -3.60 3.95 -15.28
C PHE A 4 -4.15 4.73 -16.48
N HIS A 5 -3.68 4.44 -17.68
CA HIS A 5 -4.00 5.21 -18.89
C HIS A 5 -5.52 5.32 -19.18
N ASP A 6 -6.29 4.35 -18.78
CA ASP A 6 -7.76 4.30 -18.93
C ASP A 6 -8.49 4.24 -17.58
N PHE A 7 -7.80 4.62 -16.50
CA PHE A 7 -8.32 4.57 -15.15
C PHE A 7 -8.44 5.99 -14.59
N ASP A 8 -9.63 6.34 -14.12
CA ASP A 8 -9.90 7.70 -13.62
C ASP A 8 -9.44 7.85 -12.17
N LEU A 9 -8.39 8.64 -11.95
CA LEU A 9 -7.84 8.94 -10.63
C LEU A 9 -8.47 10.19 -9.98
N SER A 10 -9.38 10.90 -10.69
CA SER A 10 -9.93 12.16 -10.18
C SER A 10 -10.74 12.00 -8.89
N ASP A 11 -11.29 10.83 -8.65
CA ASP A 11 -12.11 10.53 -7.48
C ASP A 11 -11.52 9.37 -6.65
N PHE A 12 -10.23 9.09 -6.82
CA PHE A 12 -9.55 7.98 -6.16
C PHE A 12 -9.32 8.24 -4.67
N TRP A 13 -8.92 9.47 -4.32
CA TRP A 13 -8.52 9.83 -2.95
C TRP A 13 -9.69 10.39 -2.16
N GLU A 14 -9.75 10.02 -0.88
CA GLU A 14 -10.72 10.58 0.09
C GLU A 14 -10.09 11.75 0.81
N PRO A 15 -10.51 13.00 0.52
CA PRO A 15 -9.95 14.15 1.23
C PRO A 15 -10.53 14.24 2.64
N CYS A 16 -9.64 14.31 3.63
CA CYS A 16 -10.00 14.52 5.02
C CYS A 16 -8.80 15.03 5.81
N ASP A 17 -9.06 15.65 6.96
CA ASP A 17 -8.01 16.23 7.80
C ASP A 17 -6.98 15.17 8.22
N TYR A 18 -7.43 13.98 8.58
CA TYR A 18 -6.55 12.90 8.98
C TYR A 18 -5.60 12.48 7.83
N ALA A 19 -6.10 12.39 6.60
CA ALA A 19 -5.26 12.09 5.45
C ALA A 19 -4.21 13.17 5.24
N ASP A 20 -4.60 14.44 5.34
CA ASP A 20 -3.69 15.56 5.15
C ASP A 20 -2.63 15.64 6.24
N GLU A 21 -2.97 15.28 7.46
CA GLU A 21 -2.02 15.31 8.58
C GLU A 21 -1.04 14.15 8.57
N GLU A 22 -1.48 12.95 8.15
CA GLU A 22 -0.70 11.73 8.34
C GLU A 22 -0.10 11.15 7.05
N TYR A 23 -0.73 11.37 5.89
CA TYR A 23 -0.36 10.67 4.66
C TYR A 23 0.06 11.59 3.50
N VAL A 24 -0.67 12.68 3.28
CA VAL A 24 -0.52 13.48 2.07
C VAL A 24 0.70 14.39 2.18
N GLY A 25 1.74 14.07 1.41
CA GLY A 25 2.96 14.87 1.37
C GLY A 25 2.93 15.97 0.31
N GLU A 26 4.02 16.72 0.25
CA GLU A 26 4.25 17.68 -0.81
C GLU A 26 4.32 16.97 -2.17
N PRO A 27 4.14 17.68 -3.28
CA PRO A 27 4.25 17.07 -4.61
C PRO A 27 5.53 16.22 -4.74
N MET A 28 5.40 15.03 -5.30
CA MET A 28 6.49 14.05 -5.37
C MET A 28 7.69 14.59 -6.13
N ALA A 29 8.86 14.58 -5.49
CA ALA A 29 10.12 14.98 -6.11
C ALA A 29 10.96 13.74 -6.44
N GLU A 30 11.59 13.73 -7.63
CA GLU A 30 12.43 12.61 -8.07
C GLU A 30 13.58 12.34 -7.08
N ALA A 31 14.16 13.39 -6.49
CA ALA A 31 15.24 13.24 -5.50
C ALA A 31 14.78 12.49 -4.25
N GLU A 32 13.52 12.66 -3.84
CA GLU A 32 12.95 11.93 -2.71
C GLU A 32 12.69 10.46 -3.07
N VAL A 33 12.22 10.21 -4.29
CA VAL A 33 12.05 8.83 -4.79
C VAL A 33 13.40 8.09 -4.76
N ASP A 34 14.45 8.72 -5.29
CA ASP A 34 15.79 8.13 -5.30
C ASP A 34 16.29 7.82 -3.89
N ARG A 35 16.03 8.73 -2.94
CA ARG A 35 16.42 8.54 -1.55
C ARG A 35 15.68 7.37 -0.90
N VAL A 36 14.37 7.29 -1.11
CA VAL A 36 13.53 6.20 -0.58
C VAL A 36 13.98 4.86 -1.16
N GLU A 37 14.18 4.78 -2.47
CA GLU A 37 14.61 3.55 -3.13
C GLU A 37 15.99 3.10 -2.62
N ARG A 38 16.88 4.03 -2.41
CA ARG A 38 18.23 3.74 -1.89
C ARG A 38 18.17 3.26 -0.44
N GLU A 39 17.35 3.91 0.39
CA GLU A 39 17.19 3.56 1.80
C GLU A 39 16.52 2.19 1.98
N LEU A 40 15.47 1.90 1.21
CA LEU A 40 14.75 0.63 1.31
C LEU A 40 15.43 -0.51 0.55
N GLY A 41 16.22 -0.20 -0.47
CA GLY A 41 16.94 -1.19 -1.26
C GLY A 41 16.13 -1.81 -2.38
N PHE A 42 15.03 -1.17 -2.79
CA PHE A 42 14.12 -1.67 -3.83
C PHE A 42 13.72 -0.53 -4.77
N LYS A 43 13.57 -0.86 -6.05
CA LYS A 43 12.99 0.05 -7.04
C LYS A 43 11.47 0.05 -6.91
N MET A 44 10.88 1.22 -6.77
CA MET A 44 9.42 1.33 -6.72
C MET A 44 8.83 1.11 -8.12
N PRO A 45 7.70 0.38 -8.22
CA PRO A 45 7.05 0.16 -9.52
C PRO A 45 6.69 1.46 -10.22
N GLY A 46 6.77 1.47 -11.55
CA GLY A 46 6.34 2.64 -12.33
C GLY A 46 4.89 3.04 -12.06
N SER A 47 4.01 2.06 -11.85
CA SER A 47 2.61 2.32 -11.49
C SER A 47 2.48 2.97 -10.11
N TYR A 48 3.33 2.60 -9.15
CA TYR A 48 3.34 3.23 -7.83
C TYR A 48 3.69 4.71 -7.94
N LEU A 49 4.76 5.01 -8.68
CA LEU A 49 5.19 6.40 -8.90
C LEU A 49 4.16 7.20 -9.69
N ALA A 50 3.47 6.58 -10.64
CA ALA A 50 2.39 7.23 -11.39
C ALA A 50 1.24 7.64 -10.46
N LEU A 51 0.87 6.78 -9.49
CA LEU A 51 -0.14 7.13 -8.51
C LEU A 51 0.33 8.28 -7.61
N LEU A 52 1.58 8.27 -7.17
CA LEU A 52 2.13 9.33 -6.32
C LEU A 52 2.31 10.66 -7.03
N ARG A 53 2.45 10.67 -8.36
CA ARG A 53 2.44 11.93 -9.14
C ARG A 53 1.07 12.58 -9.10
N ASN A 54 0.01 11.80 -9.00
CA ASN A 54 -1.35 12.32 -8.84
C ASN A 54 -1.52 12.94 -7.44
N GLN A 55 -1.12 12.20 -6.39
CA GLN A 55 -1.09 12.68 -5.01
C GLN A 55 -0.07 11.84 -4.24
N ASN A 56 0.80 12.49 -3.49
CA ASN A 56 1.92 11.85 -2.80
C ASN A 56 1.48 11.21 -1.48
N GLY A 57 0.72 10.13 -1.58
CA GLY A 57 0.15 9.42 -0.45
C GLY A 57 -1.26 9.89 -0.11
N GLY A 58 -1.99 9.12 0.64
CA GLY A 58 -3.34 9.48 1.03
C GLY A 58 -4.20 8.28 1.40
N ILE A 59 -5.49 8.56 1.61
CA ILE A 59 -6.50 7.55 1.90
C ILE A 59 -7.32 7.30 0.63
N ALA A 60 -7.43 6.03 0.23
CA ALA A 60 -8.21 5.66 -0.94
C ALA A 60 -9.70 5.62 -0.60
N ARG A 61 -10.52 6.18 -1.48
CA ARG A 61 -11.98 6.17 -1.31
C ARG A 61 -12.55 4.74 -1.35
N LYS A 62 -12.05 3.92 -2.29
CA LYS A 62 -12.35 2.49 -2.36
C LYS A 62 -11.23 1.77 -1.62
N SER A 63 -11.54 1.15 -0.49
CA SER A 63 -10.54 0.67 0.47
C SER A 63 -10.43 -0.84 0.58
N CYS A 64 -11.25 -1.61 -0.14
CA CYS A 64 -11.30 -3.06 0.00
C CYS A 64 -10.88 -3.77 -1.28
N TYR A 65 -10.25 -4.93 -1.12
CA TYR A 65 -9.87 -5.78 -2.24
C TYR A 65 -10.42 -7.19 -2.03
N ARG A 66 -11.13 -7.72 -3.03
CA ARG A 66 -11.74 -9.04 -2.96
C ARG A 66 -10.69 -10.14 -2.96
N MET A 67 -10.81 -11.06 -2.00
CA MET A 67 -9.88 -12.15 -1.79
C MET A 67 -10.58 -13.49 -2.02
N SER A 68 -9.83 -14.46 -2.56
CA SER A 68 -10.28 -15.86 -2.65
C SER A 68 -9.94 -16.65 -1.38
N GLU A 69 -9.08 -16.12 -0.52
CA GLU A 69 -8.69 -16.77 0.73
C GLU A 69 -9.10 -15.89 1.92
N ARG A 70 -9.41 -16.56 3.01
CA ARG A 70 -9.71 -15.91 4.29
C ARG A 70 -8.44 -15.35 4.93
N THR A 71 -8.56 -14.18 5.57
CA THR A 71 -7.53 -13.62 6.45
C THR A 71 -8.12 -13.36 7.83
N SER A 72 -7.32 -12.89 8.77
CA SER A 72 -7.82 -12.50 10.10
C SER A 72 -8.80 -11.32 10.02
N TRP A 73 -8.75 -10.53 8.93
CA TRP A 73 -9.64 -9.38 8.76
C TRP A 73 -11.05 -9.81 8.34
N ALA A 74 -11.16 -10.64 7.30
CA ALA A 74 -12.47 -11.05 6.77
C ALA A 74 -12.33 -12.33 5.93
N GLU A 75 -13.47 -12.94 5.62
CA GLU A 75 -13.52 -14.18 4.84
C GLU A 75 -13.27 -13.95 3.35
N ASP A 76 -13.65 -12.80 2.81
CA ASP A 76 -13.71 -12.55 1.37
C ASP A 76 -13.02 -11.27 0.90
N HIS A 77 -12.37 -10.50 1.80
CA HIS A 77 -11.69 -9.27 1.41
C HIS A 77 -10.66 -8.83 2.44
N ILE A 78 -9.74 -7.97 2.00
CA ILE A 78 -8.88 -7.18 2.89
C ILE A 78 -9.26 -5.71 2.75
N ALA A 79 -8.89 -4.91 3.74
CA ALA A 79 -9.14 -3.47 3.73
C ALA A 79 -7.85 -2.72 4.03
N ILE A 80 -7.70 -1.55 3.38
CA ILE A 80 -6.59 -0.64 3.65
C ILE A 80 -7.11 0.65 4.27
N THR A 81 -6.29 1.33 5.06
CA THR A 81 -6.55 2.69 5.51
C THR A 81 -5.94 3.67 4.52
N GLY A 82 -4.62 3.66 4.34
CA GLY A 82 -3.96 4.60 3.48
C GLY A 82 -2.80 3.99 2.70
N ILE A 83 -2.37 4.73 1.68
CA ILE A 83 -1.25 4.37 0.82
C ILE A 83 -0.12 5.36 1.09
N TYR A 84 1.08 4.86 1.34
CA TYR A 84 2.23 5.64 1.75
C TYR A 84 2.88 6.38 0.57
N GLY A 85 3.16 7.66 0.78
CA GLY A 85 3.95 8.46 -0.17
C GLY A 85 5.45 8.41 0.13
N VAL A 86 6.20 9.29 -0.56
CA VAL A 86 7.66 9.36 -0.39
C VAL A 86 8.13 10.54 0.47
N ASP A 87 7.22 11.43 0.88
CA ASP A 87 7.56 12.57 1.74
C ASP A 87 7.73 12.10 3.19
N ARG A 88 8.97 11.99 3.63
CA ARG A 88 9.29 11.48 4.98
C ARG A 88 8.87 12.39 6.13
N LYS A 89 8.42 13.61 5.84
CA LYS A 89 7.82 14.48 6.86
C LYS A 89 6.47 13.93 7.34
N MET A 90 5.82 13.13 6.50
CA MET A 90 4.57 12.48 6.87
C MET A 90 4.89 11.22 7.68
N ASP A 91 4.23 11.04 8.81
CA ASP A 91 4.44 9.86 9.66
C ASP A 91 4.11 8.57 8.90
N CYS A 92 2.98 8.58 8.17
CA CYS A 92 2.54 7.47 7.34
C CYS A 92 3.07 7.65 5.91
N SER A 93 4.36 7.39 5.73
CA SER A 93 5.04 7.40 4.44
C SER A 93 6.06 6.26 4.40
N LEU A 94 6.57 5.94 3.22
CA LEU A 94 7.46 4.77 3.04
C LEU A 94 8.67 4.78 3.96
N CYS A 95 9.25 5.96 4.20
CA CYS A 95 10.39 6.15 5.11
C CYS A 95 10.07 7.08 6.28
N GLY A 96 8.81 7.23 6.62
CA GLY A 96 8.35 8.03 7.76
C GLY A 96 8.47 7.27 9.08
N VAL A 97 7.96 7.88 10.14
CA VAL A 97 8.02 7.34 11.52
C VAL A 97 7.38 5.95 11.60
N VAL A 98 6.25 5.74 10.95
CA VAL A 98 5.59 4.44 10.87
C VAL A 98 5.63 3.88 9.45
N GLY A 99 6.77 4.03 8.79
CA GLY A 99 7.01 3.53 7.44
C GLY A 99 7.38 2.05 7.38
N SER A 100 7.85 1.61 6.21
CA SER A 100 8.13 0.20 5.95
C SER A 100 9.09 -0.41 6.97
N LYS A 101 10.18 0.27 7.30
CA LYS A 101 11.17 -0.24 8.25
C LYS A 101 10.63 -0.35 9.68
N PHE A 102 9.75 0.57 10.08
CA PHE A 102 9.11 0.52 11.39
C PHE A 102 8.37 -0.80 11.60
N TRP A 103 7.60 -1.23 10.61
CA TRP A 103 6.82 -2.46 10.72
C TRP A 103 7.70 -3.70 10.80
N MET A 104 8.83 -3.70 10.09
CA MET A 104 9.78 -4.81 10.15
C MET A 104 10.58 -4.81 11.46
N GLU A 105 11.08 -3.67 11.90
CA GLU A 105 11.99 -3.58 13.04
C GLU A 105 11.25 -3.61 14.39
N GLU A 106 10.12 -2.91 14.49
CA GLU A 106 9.37 -2.80 15.76
C GLU A 106 8.29 -3.88 15.91
N TRP A 107 7.63 -4.26 14.81
CA TRP A 107 6.53 -5.22 14.85
C TRP A 107 6.92 -6.63 14.40
N GLY A 108 8.11 -6.81 13.83
CA GLY A 108 8.60 -8.11 13.40
C GLY A 108 8.06 -8.62 12.08
N TYR A 109 7.47 -7.75 11.26
CA TYR A 109 7.01 -8.15 9.92
C TYR A 109 8.19 -8.66 9.08
N PRO A 110 7.98 -9.71 8.27
CA PRO A 110 9.07 -10.30 7.49
C PRO A 110 9.61 -9.35 6.43
N ALA A 111 10.93 -9.40 6.23
CA ALA A 111 11.64 -8.51 5.30
C ALA A 111 11.57 -9.05 3.87
N VAL A 112 10.38 -9.05 3.28
CA VAL A 112 10.13 -9.57 1.93
C VAL A 112 10.01 -8.48 0.88
N GLY A 113 9.98 -7.23 1.28
CA GLY A 113 9.83 -6.10 0.35
C GLY A 113 9.47 -4.80 1.07
N VAL A 114 8.51 -4.06 0.51
CA VAL A 114 8.14 -2.73 0.98
C VAL A 114 6.70 -2.72 1.47
N TYR A 115 6.49 -2.43 2.74
CA TYR A 115 5.17 -2.25 3.34
C TYR A 115 4.68 -0.86 2.96
N PHE A 116 3.62 -0.79 2.16
CA PHE A 116 3.21 0.46 1.52
C PHE A 116 1.81 0.95 1.91
N ALA A 117 1.03 0.10 2.57
CA ALA A 117 -0.32 0.47 3.00
C ALA A 117 -0.63 -0.18 4.34
N ASP A 118 -1.17 0.63 5.24
CA ASP A 118 -1.67 0.13 6.51
C ASP A 118 -3.15 -0.24 6.38
N CYS A 119 -3.62 -1.02 7.35
CA CYS A 119 -4.98 -1.52 7.40
C CYS A 119 -5.70 -0.98 8.64
N PRO A 120 -7.05 -1.00 8.67
CA PRO A 120 -7.80 -0.48 9.82
C PRO A 120 -7.78 -1.41 11.04
N SER A 121 -6.71 -2.17 11.20
CA SER A 121 -6.50 -3.16 12.26
C SER A 121 -5.51 -2.70 13.33
N ALA A 122 -5.06 -1.45 13.27
CA ALA A 122 -4.04 -0.90 14.17
C ALA A 122 -2.72 -1.69 14.14
N GLY A 123 -2.28 -2.12 12.95
CA GLY A 123 -1.00 -2.80 12.75
C GLY A 123 -1.06 -4.33 12.80
N HIS A 124 -2.24 -4.91 12.94
CA HIS A 124 -2.39 -6.37 13.00
C HIS A 124 -2.38 -7.05 11.63
N ASP A 125 -2.47 -6.28 10.56
CA ASP A 125 -2.17 -6.73 9.20
C ASP A 125 -1.66 -5.55 8.38
N MET A 126 -0.87 -5.84 7.33
CA MET A 126 -0.26 -4.83 6.45
C MET A 126 -0.26 -5.33 5.02
N ILE A 127 -0.17 -4.39 4.07
CA ILE A 127 -0.06 -4.71 2.65
C ILE A 127 1.37 -4.40 2.19
N CYS A 128 1.95 -5.32 1.44
CA CYS A 128 3.36 -5.30 1.09
C CYS A 128 3.58 -5.53 -0.41
N LEU A 129 4.56 -4.80 -0.97
CA LEU A 129 5.12 -5.14 -2.27
C LEU A 129 6.15 -6.26 -2.04
N ASP A 130 5.90 -7.43 -2.61
CA ASP A 130 6.72 -8.63 -2.41
C ASP A 130 7.75 -8.76 -3.53
N TYR A 131 9.02 -8.61 -3.17
CA TYR A 131 10.14 -8.66 -4.12
C TYR A 131 10.87 -9.99 -4.13
N ARG A 132 10.37 -11.02 -3.43
CA ARG A 132 11.10 -12.30 -3.30
C ARG A 132 11.33 -13.01 -4.63
N GLU A 133 10.38 -12.92 -5.55
CA GLU A 133 10.48 -13.60 -6.85
C GLU A 133 11.14 -12.76 -7.94
N CYS A 134 10.89 -11.45 -7.93
CA CYS A 134 11.36 -10.56 -9.00
C CYS A 134 12.72 -9.93 -8.74
N GLY A 135 13.17 -9.93 -7.48
CA GLY A 135 14.38 -9.21 -7.09
C GLY A 135 14.15 -7.71 -6.90
N PRO A 136 15.14 -6.98 -6.36
CA PRO A 136 14.97 -5.59 -5.94
C PRO A 136 14.69 -4.60 -7.06
N ASP A 137 14.99 -4.95 -8.30
CA ASP A 137 14.78 -4.09 -9.48
C ASP A 137 13.60 -4.55 -10.35
N GLY A 138 12.92 -5.64 -9.96
CA GLY A 138 11.82 -6.22 -10.73
C GLY A 138 10.46 -5.66 -10.38
N GLU A 139 9.42 -6.22 -10.98
CA GLU A 139 8.04 -5.86 -10.71
C GLU A 139 7.47 -6.75 -9.60
N PRO A 140 7.23 -6.19 -8.40
CA PRO A 140 6.76 -6.99 -7.27
C PRO A 140 5.27 -7.31 -7.38
N SER A 141 4.87 -8.42 -6.78
CA SER A 141 3.47 -8.71 -6.52
C SER A 141 3.00 -7.95 -5.26
N VAL A 142 1.69 -7.93 -5.05
CA VAL A 142 1.09 -7.35 -3.84
C VAL A 142 0.60 -8.48 -2.96
N VAL A 143 0.98 -8.44 -1.68
CA VAL A 143 0.61 -9.47 -0.70
C VAL A 143 0.06 -8.85 0.57
N HIS A 144 -0.78 -9.62 1.24
CA HIS A 144 -1.26 -9.34 2.60
C HIS A 144 -0.36 -10.08 3.58
N VAL A 145 0.07 -9.41 4.65
CA VAL A 145 0.87 -10.02 5.71
C VAL A 145 0.09 -9.88 7.02
N ASP A 146 -0.23 -11.02 7.62
CA ASP A 146 -1.21 -11.14 8.70
C ASP A 146 -0.51 -11.46 10.02
N GLN A 147 -0.26 -10.43 10.83
CA GLN A 147 0.40 -10.58 12.13
C GLN A 147 -0.40 -11.51 13.06
N GLU A 148 -1.73 -11.47 13.01
CA GLU A 148 -2.61 -12.32 13.82
C GLU A 148 -2.52 -13.80 13.44
N SER A 149 -2.02 -14.13 12.25
CA SER A 149 -1.84 -15.48 11.75
C SER A 149 -0.35 -15.81 11.59
N ASP A 150 0.47 -15.36 12.53
CA ASP A 150 1.92 -15.60 12.56
C ASP A 150 2.61 -15.12 11.28
N PHE A 151 2.24 -13.92 10.86
CA PHE A 151 2.78 -13.26 9.64
C PHE A 151 2.55 -14.06 8.37
N LYS A 152 1.41 -14.73 8.28
CA LYS A 152 1.02 -15.44 7.06
C LYS A 152 0.97 -14.47 5.89
N ILE A 153 1.61 -14.86 4.78
CA ILE A 153 1.64 -14.07 3.55
C ILE A 153 0.61 -14.67 2.58
N THR A 154 -0.34 -13.82 2.16
CA THR A 154 -1.40 -14.22 1.22
C THR A 154 -1.30 -13.35 -0.03
N PHE A 155 -1.25 -13.97 -1.21
CA PHE A 155 -1.19 -13.26 -2.49
C PHE A 155 -2.47 -12.46 -2.70
N ILE A 156 -2.32 -11.22 -3.16
CA ILE A 156 -3.45 -10.34 -3.52
C ILE A 156 -3.50 -10.11 -5.03
N ALA A 157 -2.44 -9.57 -5.62
CA ALA A 157 -2.43 -9.17 -7.02
C ALA A 157 -1.03 -9.34 -7.62
N LYS A 158 -0.99 -9.55 -8.93
CA LYS A 158 0.28 -9.78 -9.65
C LYS A 158 1.18 -8.55 -9.69
N ASP A 159 0.61 -7.35 -9.58
CA ASP A 159 1.35 -6.08 -9.55
C ASP A 159 0.52 -4.99 -8.88
N PHE A 160 1.15 -3.84 -8.64
CA PHE A 160 0.53 -2.72 -7.95
C PHE A 160 -0.64 -2.13 -8.74
N GLU A 161 -0.50 -1.99 -10.06
CA GLU A 161 -1.58 -1.43 -10.90
C GLU A 161 -2.85 -2.29 -10.80
N THR A 162 -2.71 -3.62 -10.87
CA THR A 162 -3.83 -4.55 -10.72
C THR A 162 -4.50 -4.38 -9.35
N PHE A 163 -3.71 -4.23 -8.30
CA PHE A 163 -4.24 -3.99 -6.95
C PHE A 163 -5.08 -2.72 -6.90
N ILE A 164 -4.55 -1.60 -7.41
CA ILE A 164 -5.26 -0.31 -7.39
C ILE A 164 -6.55 -0.38 -8.21
N ARG A 165 -6.51 -0.98 -9.40
CA ARG A 165 -7.69 -1.12 -10.27
C ARG A 165 -8.76 -2.00 -9.65
N GLY A 166 -8.38 -2.96 -8.81
CA GLY A 166 -9.30 -3.90 -8.18
C GLY A 166 -9.93 -3.44 -6.87
N LEU A 167 -9.56 -2.28 -6.36
CA LEU A 167 -10.14 -1.77 -5.11
C LEU A 167 -11.63 -1.49 -5.28
N GLU A 168 -12.42 -1.91 -4.28
CA GLU A 168 -13.86 -1.78 -4.23
C GLU A 168 -14.29 -1.02 -2.98
N PRO A 169 -15.48 -0.38 -2.98
CA PRO A 169 -15.96 0.27 -1.78
C PRO A 169 -16.31 -0.74 -0.69
N GLU A 170 -16.24 -0.30 0.56
CA GLU A 170 -16.50 -1.15 1.72
C GLU A 170 -17.88 -1.81 1.67
N ASP A 171 -18.90 -1.07 1.21
CA ASP A 171 -20.28 -1.58 1.13
C ASP A 171 -20.45 -2.71 0.11
N ALA A 172 -19.50 -2.94 -0.79
CA ALA A 172 -19.52 -4.08 -1.71
C ALA A 172 -19.40 -5.43 -0.98
N PHE A 173 -18.96 -5.40 0.28
CA PHE A 173 -18.75 -6.60 1.11
C PHE A 173 -19.72 -6.69 2.28
N ASP A 174 -20.70 -5.79 2.36
CA ASP A 174 -21.73 -5.88 3.37
C ASP A 174 -22.61 -7.09 3.06
N ASP A 175 -22.76 -7.98 4.03
CA ASP A 175 -23.69 -9.09 3.91
C ASP A 175 -25.12 -8.55 3.84
N GLU A 176 -25.80 -8.89 2.78
CA GLU A 176 -27.25 -8.70 2.74
C GLU A 176 -27.86 -9.69 3.74
N ALA A 177 -28.18 -9.16 4.89
CA ALA A 177 -28.84 -9.96 5.91
C ALA A 177 -30.31 -10.27 5.50
#